data_8db36f6212a5f3abe63c8bc76f640023
#
_entry.id   8db36f6212a5f3abe63c8bc76f640023
#
_cell.length_a   1.000
_cell.length_b   1.000
_cell.length_c   1.000
_cell.angle_alpha   90.00
_cell.angle_beta   90.00
_cell.angle_gamma   90.00
#
_symmetry.space_group_name_H-M   'P 1'
#
loop_
_entity.id
_entity.type
_entity.pdbx_description
1 polymer ?
#
loop_
_entity_poly.entity_id
_entity_poly.type
_entity_poly.pdbx_seq_one_letter_code
_entity_poly.pdbx_strand_id
1 'polypeptide(L)'
;EYGYEFVCGGFVDRIGENGDFPKITMESNVWEEMPEAGFFRYPLSYACPNKVTLMKGKVQVSNGQHYVQLDDDTTTCQKEHPKRYPIDKNFTQVHHFKWDYSVLDRLQEVGKSSIGESWAFEYKMMYDEIKDNDFKIDINQKEFMFQRLDKPNYHKLNTWNDLTKKIVKI
;
A
#
# COMPACT_ATOMS: atom_id res chain seq x y z
N GLU A 1 -0.95 26.31 -18.31
CA GLU A 1 -1.36 25.59 -17.07
C GLU A 1 -1.90 24.24 -17.46
N TYR A 2 -1.28 23.18 -16.99
CA TYR A 2 -1.80 21.83 -17.20
C TYR A 2 -2.98 21.62 -16.29
N GLY A 3 -4.16 21.24 -16.82
CA GLY A 3 -5.44 21.09 -16.09
C GLY A 3 -5.50 19.92 -15.10
N TYR A 4 -4.34 19.40 -14.64
CA TYR A 4 -4.30 18.29 -13.69
C TYR A 4 -4.80 18.70 -12.30
N GLU A 5 -5.56 17.82 -11.67
CA GLU A 5 -6.19 18.06 -10.38
C GLU A 5 -5.74 17.09 -9.29
N PHE A 6 -5.22 15.91 -9.67
CA PHE A 6 -4.72 14.93 -8.70
C PHE A 6 -3.52 14.11 -9.21
N VAL A 7 -2.74 13.59 -8.28
CA VAL A 7 -1.59 12.71 -8.51
C VAL A 7 -1.82 11.40 -7.78
N CYS A 8 -1.44 10.32 -8.41
CA CYS A 8 -1.53 8.97 -7.85
C CYS A 8 -0.18 8.43 -7.39
N GLY A 9 -0.23 7.48 -6.48
CA GLY A 9 0.91 6.73 -6.01
C GLY A 9 0.56 5.29 -5.70
N GLY A 10 1.58 4.47 -5.57
CA GLY A 10 1.47 3.07 -5.21
C GLY A 10 1.99 2.78 -3.81
N PHE A 11 1.42 1.75 -3.18
CA PHE A 11 1.89 1.29 -1.89
C PHE A 11 3.27 0.62 -2.00
N VAL A 12 4.11 0.97 -1.05
CA VAL A 12 5.30 0.25 -0.66
C VAL A 12 5.04 -0.25 0.75
N ASP A 13 4.67 -1.51 0.90
CA ASP A 13 4.43 -2.11 2.19
C ASP A 13 5.75 -2.22 2.95
N ARG A 14 5.76 -1.75 4.22
CA ARG A 14 6.92 -1.78 5.09
C ARG A 14 6.70 -2.81 6.18
N ILE A 15 7.69 -3.68 6.41
CA ILE A 15 7.62 -4.74 7.41
C ILE A 15 8.96 -4.88 8.13
N GLY A 16 8.95 -5.53 9.28
CA GLY A 16 10.13 -5.79 10.07
C GLY A 16 11.14 -6.70 9.39
N GLU A 17 12.32 -6.80 9.98
CA GLU A 17 13.40 -7.66 9.52
C GLU A 17 12.93 -9.12 9.39
N ASN A 18 13.35 -9.80 8.33
CA ASN A 18 12.95 -11.18 8.03
C ASN A 18 11.43 -11.42 7.88
N GLY A 19 10.67 -10.36 7.58
CA GLY A 19 9.21 -10.46 7.40
C GLY A 19 8.42 -10.48 8.71
N ASP A 20 9.03 -10.13 9.82
CA ASP A 20 8.39 -10.06 11.13
C ASP A 20 7.48 -8.84 11.27
N PHE A 21 6.51 -8.93 12.21
CA PHE A 21 5.63 -7.83 12.61
C PHE A 21 6.18 -7.21 13.90
N PRO A 22 6.95 -6.10 13.84
CA PRO A 22 7.61 -5.54 15.01
C PRO A 22 6.61 -4.90 15.98
N LYS A 23 6.97 -4.85 17.26
CA LYS A 23 6.25 -4.04 18.24
C LYS A 23 6.70 -2.60 18.11
N ILE A 24 5.80 -1.73 17.71
CA ILE A 24 6.06 -0.29 17.59
C ILE A 24 5.58 0.42 18.85
N THR A 25 6.42 1.27 19.41
CA THR A 25 6.13 2.14 20.55
C THR A 25 6.28 3.61 20.16
N MET A 26 6.00 4.52 21.10
CA MET A 26 6.17 5.96 20.88
C MET A 26 7.63 6.37 20.63
N GLU A 27 8.59 5.57 21.12
CA GLU A 27 10.03 5.80 20.97
C GLU A 27 10.60 5.13 19.70
N SER A 28 9.82 4.28 19.03
CA SER A 28 10.28 3.54 17.84
C SER A 28 10.48 4.45 16.64
N ASN A 29 11.59 4.24 15.93
CA ASN A 29 11.79 4.76 14.59
C ASN A 29 11.25 3.75 13.57
N VAL A 30 10.07 3.98 13.03
CA VAL A 30 9.40 3.04 12.11
C VAL A 30 10.23 2.73 10.85
N TRP A 31 11.13 3.61 10.44
CA TRP A 31 12.02 3.38 9.29
C TRP A 31 13.10 2.35 9.61
N GLU A 32 13.54 2.30 10.87
CA GLU A 32 14.54 1.34 11.36
C GLU A 32 13.91 0.02 11.77
N GLU A 33 12.72 0.08 12.38
CA GLU A 33 11.98 -1.13 12.82
C GLU A 33 11.35 -1.91 11.66
N MET A 34 11.05 -1.22 10.54
CA MET A 34 10.46 -1.83 9.34
C MET A 34 11.33 -1.60 8.11
N PRO A 35 12.54 -2.19 8.06
CA PRO A 35 13.50 -1.95 6.98
C PRO A 35 13.11 -2.61 5.65
N GLU A 36 12.35 -3.70 5.70
CA GLU A 36 11.96 -4.41 4.48
C GLU A 36 10.84 -3.67 3.76
N ALA A 37 11.03 -3.41 2.48
CA ALA A 37 10.11 -2.67 1.62
C ALA A 37 9.70 -3.54 0.44
N GLY A 38 8.40 -3.77 0.25
CA GLY A 38 7.92 -4.66 -0.80
C GLY A 38 6.48 -4.38 -1.23
N PHE A 39 5.92 -5.34 -1.95
CA PHE A 39 4.57 -5.27 -2.50
C PHE A 39 3.85 -6.59 -2.22
N PHE A 40 3.46 -6.83 -0.99
CA PHE A 40 2.85 -8.10 -0.61
C PHE A 40 1.34 -8.02 -0.37
N ARG A 41 0.83 -6.86 0.07
CA ARG A 41 -0.58 -6.72 0.41
C ARG A 41 -1.52 -7.09 -0.74
N TYR A 42 -1.26 -6.57 -1.95
CA TYR A 42 -2.11 -6.87 -3.11
C TYR A 42 -2.00 -8.34 -3.54
N PRO A 43 -0.83 -8.94 -3.74
CA PRO A 43 -0.72 -10.36 -4.06
C PRO A 43 -1.43 -11.29 -3.07
N LEU A 44 -1.40 -10.98 -1.78
CA LEU A 44 -2.04 -11.82 -0.75
C LEU A 44 -3.55 -11.61 -0.60
N SER A 45 -4.08 -10.44 -0.93
CA SER A 45 -5.48 -10.11 -0.56
C SER A 45 -6.27 -9.36 -1.63
N TYR A 46 -5.67 -9.07 -2.77
CA TYR A 46 -6.23 -8.23 -3.84
C TYR A 46 -6.64 -6.82 -3.40
N ALA A 47 -6.16 -6.38 -2.24
CA ALA A 47 -6.43 -5.04 -1.72
C ALA A 47 -5.83 -3.96 -2.63
N CYS A 48 -6.61 -2.93 -2.95
CA CYS A 48 -6.23 -1.87 -3.89
C CYS A 48 -4.80 -1.34 -3.62
N PRO A 49 -3.89 -1.41 -4.61
CA PRO A 49 -2.48 -1.14 -4.41
C PRO A 49 -2.08 0.33 -4.60
N ASN A 50 -3.03 1.20 -4.89
CA ASN A 50 -2.74 2.60 -5.19
C ASN A 50 -3.60 3.56 -4.39
N LYS A 51 -3.15 4.82 -4.33
CA LYS A 51 -3.85 5.93 -3.67
C LYS A 51 -3.66 7.24 -4.40
N VAL A 52 -4.61 8.14 -4.17
CA VAL A 52 -4.44 9.56 -4.46
C VAL A 52 -3.51 10.15 -3.41
N THR A 53 -2.42 10.76 -3.84
CA THR A 53 -1.36 11.27 -2.95
C THR A 53 -1.28 12.78 -2.89
N LEU A 54 -1.68 13.46 -3.97
CA LEU A 54 -1.80 14.91 -4.02
C LEU A 54 -3.07 15.29 -4.76
N MET A 55 -3.70 16.38 -4.36
CA MET A 55 -4.91 16.90 -5.00
C MET A 55 -5.02 18.41 -4.84
N LYS A 56 -5.70 19.05 -5.76
CA LYS A 56 -6.10 20.47 -5.60
C LYS A 56 -7.18 20.61 -4.53
N GLY A 57 -7.20 21.73 -3.83
CA GLY A 57 -7.99 21.92 -2.61
C GLY A 57 -9.52 21.77 -2.70
N LYS A 58 -10.09 21.67 -3.92
CA LYS A 58 -11.52 21.41 -4.13
C LYS A 58 -11.86 19.96 -4.45
N VAL A 59 -10.86 19.13 -4.71
CA VAL A 59 -11.06 17.72 -5.05
C VAL A 59 -11.36 16.93 -3.79
N GLN A 60 -12.41 16.14 -3.83
CA GLN A 60 -12.77 15.23 -2.73
C GLN A 60 -12.26 13.82 -3.01
N VAL A 61 -11.92 13.10 -1.96
CA VAL A 61 -11.49 11.70 -2.05
C VAL A 61 -12.30 10.83 -1.09
N SER A 62 -12.47 9.57 -1.45
CA SER A 62 -13.11 8.59 -0.58
C SER A 62 -12.32 8.32 0.70
N ASN A 63 -12.98 7.73 1.69
CA ASN A 63 -12.30 7.08 2.80
C ASN A 63 -11.28 6.07 2.24
N GLY A 64 -10.02 6.13 2.72
CA GLY A 64 -8.94 5.31 2.17
C GLY A 64 -8.27 5.88 0.91
N GLN A 65 -8.76 6.98 0.32
CA GLN A 65 -8.12 7.73 -0.79
C GLN A 65 -7.96 6.92 -2.09
N HIS A 66 -8.87 5.98 -2.37
CA HIS A 66 -8.84 5.16 -3.57
C HIS A 66 -9.65 5.77 -4.73
N TYR A 67 -10.63 6.60 -4.42
CA TYR A 67 -11.51 7.27 -5.39
C TYR A 67 -11.37 8.77 -5.29
N VAL A 68 -11.46 9.45 -6.43
CA VAL A 68 -11.52 10.90 -6.56
C VAL A 68 -12.90 11.27 -7.05
N GLN A 69 -13.55 12.19 -6.35
CA GLN A 69 -14.79 12.80 -6.79
C GLN A 69 -14.48 14.18 -7.40
N LEU A 70 -14.75 14.31 -8.66
CA LEU A 70 -14.68 15.54 -9.44
C LEU A 70 -16.10 16.12 -9.60
N ASP A 71 -16.21 17.32 -10.10
CA ASP A 71 -17.51 18.01 -10.23
C ASP A 71 -18.53 17.20 -11.05
N ASP A 72 -18.07 16.47 -12.04
CA ASP A 72 -18.86 15.76 -13.06
C ASP A 72 -18.58 14.26 -13.15
N ASP A 73 -17.60 13.73 -12.39
CA ASP A 73 -17.19 12.33 -12.48
C ASP A 73 -16.57 11.80 -11.17
N THR A 74 -16.60 10.48 -11.03
CA THR A 74 -15.85 9.76 -9.99
C THR A 74 -14.88 8.80 -10.65
N THR A 75 -13.60 8.92 -10.35
CA THR A 75 -12.54 8.13 -10.97
C THR A 75 -11.58 7.52 -9.94
N THR A 76 -10.70 6.65 -10.40
CA THR A 76 -9.67 5.97 -9.59
C THR A 76 -8.29 6.21 -10.18
N CYS A 77 -7.25 5.87 -9.43
CA CYS A 77 -5.88 5.91 -9.95
C CYS A 77 -5.61 4.91 -11.09
N GLN A 78 -6.38 3.84 -11.19
CA GLN A 78 -6.25 2.82 -12.25
C GLN A 78 -6.81 3.28 -13.59
N LYS A 79 -7.82 4.14 -13.58
CA LYS A 79 -8.43 4.64 -14.82
C LYS A 79 -7.63 5.81 -15.39
N GLU A 80 -7.44 5.82 -16.68
CA GLU A 80 -6.96 7.03 -17.35
C GLU A 80 -7.99 8.14 -17.21
N HIS A 81 -7.48 9.32 -16.85
CA HIS A 81 -8.33 10.49 -16.68
C HIS A 81 -7.56 11.77 -17.04
N PRO A 82 -8.14 12.71 -17.80
CA PRO A 82 -7.44 13.92 -18.26
C PRO A 82 -7.01 14.86 -17.11
N LYS A 83 -7.69 14.80 -15.97
CA LYS A 83 -7.34 15.57 -14.77
C LYS A 83 -6.33 14.87 -13.85
N ARG A 84 -5.97 13.59 -14.14
CA ARG A 84 -4.91 12.88 -13.42
C ARG A 84 -3.54 13.26 -13.99
N TYR A 85 -2.58 13.54 -13.12
CA TYR A 85 -1.20 13.71 -13.55
C TYR A 85 -0.68 12.42 -14.20
N PRO A 86 0.01 12.47 -15.35
CA PRO A 86 0.47 11.27 -16.04
C PRO A 86 1.36 10.39 -15.16
N ILE A 87 1.03 9.12 -15.07
CA ILE A 87 1.73 8.13 -14.22
C ILE A 87 3.16 7.90 -14.72
N ASP A 88 3.38 7.92 -16.01
CA ASP A 88 4.70 7.80 -16.65
C ASP A 88 5.66 8.95 -16.30
N LYS A 89 5.10 10.09 -15.92
CA LYS A 89 5.88 11.26 -15.48
C LYS A 89 6.11 11.31 -13.98
N ASN A 90 5.12 10.91 -13.20
CA ASN A 90 5.24 10.84 -11.75
C ASN A 90 4.20 9.90 -11.14
N PHE A 91 4.68 8.87 -10.47
CA PHE A 91 3.90 7.96 -9.64
C PHE A 91 4.59 7.88 -8.29
N THR A 92 3.94 8.41 -7.24
CA THR A 92 4.59 8.58 -5.95
C THR A 92 4.64 7.30 -5.14
N GLN A 93 5.66 7.15 -4.27
CA GLN A 93 5.73 6.06 -3.31
C GLN A 93 4.90 6.41 -2.07
N VAL A 94 4.06 5.48 -1.63
CA VAL A 94 3.32 5.57 -0.37
C VAL A 94 3.85 4.51 0.58
N HIS A 95 4.82 4.87 1.42
CA HIS A 95 5.35 3.93 2.42
C HIS A 95 4.30 3.64 3.48
N HIS A 96 3.91 2.37 3.59
CA HIS A 96 2.78 1.89 4.36
C HIS A 96 3.25 1.13 5.60
N PHE A 97 3.41 1.84 6.72
CA PHE A 97 3.91 1.33 8.02
C PHE A 97 2.81 0.73 8.89
N LYS A 98 1.86 0.05 8.28
CA LYS A 98 0.72 -0.56 8.98
C LYS A 98 1.07 -1.88 9.67
N TRP A 99 2.12 -2.55 9.21
CA TRP A 99 2.41 -3.96 9.45
C TRP A 99 3.22 -4.16 10.73
N ASP A 100 2.70 -3.67 11.86
CA ASP A 100 3.21 -3.93 13.20
C ASP A 100 2.47 -5.10 13.86
N TYR A 101 2.91 -5.49 15.06
CA TYR A 101 2.31 -6.61 15.80
C TYR A 101 0.80 -6.47 16.02
N SER A 102 0.30 -5.24 16.20
CA SER A 102 -1.13 -4.99 16.46
C SER A 102 -2.03 -5.27 15.26
N VAL A 103 -1.46 -5.32 14.05
CA VAL A 103 -2.24 -5.61 12.85
C VAL A 103 -2.77 -7.04 12.84
N LEU A 104 -2.09 -7.99 13.47
CA LEU A 104 -2.49 -9.40 13.47
C LEU A 104 -3.87 -9.58 14.15
N ASP A 105 -4.06 -8.97 15.31
CA ASP A 105 -5.34 -8.98 16.02
C ASP A 105 -6.43 -8.32 15.15
N ARG A 106 -6.12 -7.17 14.57
CA ARG A 106 -7.06 -6.47 13.68
C ARG A 106 -7.43 -7.28 12.44
N LEU A 107 -6.49 -7.98 11.82
CA LEU A 107 -6.78 -8.83 10.67
C LEU A 107 -7.72 -9.97 11.06
N GLN A 108 -7.50 -10.57 12.23
CA GLN A 108 -8.33 -11.65 12.76
C GLN A 108 -9.74 -11.17 13.10
N GLU A 109 -9.86 -10.07 13.82
CA GLU A 109 -11.17 -9.53 14.25
C GLU A 109 -12.01 -9.10 13.05
N VAL A 110 -11.44 -8.33 12.16
CA VAL A 110 -12.13 -7.82 10.97
C VAL A 110 -12.47 -8.95 10.01
N GLY A 111 -11.57 -9.89 9.78
CA GLY A 111 -11.81 -11.04 8.92
C GLY A 111 -12.92 -11.98 9.43
N LYS A 112 -13.21 -11.96 10.73
CA LYS A 112 -14.33 -12.71 11.34
C LYS A 112 -15.67 -11.96 11.29
N SER A 113 -15.66 -10.65 11.05
CA SER A 113 -16.89 -9.89 10.97
C SER A 113 -17.67 -10.31 9.73
N SER A 114 -18.86 -10.89 9.93
CA SER A 114 -19.79 -11.35 8.89
C SER A 114 -20.53 -10.21 8.16
N ILE A 115 -20.09 -8.99 8.38
CA ILE A 115 -20.68 -7.80 7.77
C ILE A 115 -20.13 -7.74 6.36
N GLY A 116 -20.94 -7.99 5.34
CA GLY A 116 -20.64 -8.16 3.90
C GLY A 116 -19.89 -7.02 3.18
N GLU A 117 -18.92 -6.45 3.84
CA GLU A 117 -17.98 -5.46 3.34
C GLU A 117 -16.85 -6.14 2.57
N SER A 118 -16.62 -5.77 1.33
CA SER A 118 -15.57 -6.37 0.47
C SER A 118 -14.18 -6.36 1.12
N TRP A 119 -13.89 -5.34 1.93
CA TRP A 119 -12.61 -5.21 2.64
C TRP A 119 -12.45 -6.20 3.81
N ALA A 120 -13.52 -6.75 4.38
CA ALA A 120 -13.44 -7.81 5.40
C ALA A 120 -12.88 -9.10 4.79
N PHE A 121 -13.24 -9.40 3.54
CA PHE A 121 -12.69 -10.52 2.79
C PHE A 121 -11.17 -10.36 2.56
N GLU A 122 -10.71 -9.16 2.19
CA GLU A 122 -9.28 -8.86 2.05
C GLU A 122 -8.51 -9.12 3.36
N TYR A 123 -9.08 -8.73 4.50
CA TYR A 123 -8.47 -8.94 5.82
C TYR A 123 -8.39 -10.43 6.17
N LYS A 124 -9.44 -11.18 5.87
CA LYS A 124 -9.45 -12.64 6.09
C LYS A 124 -8.38 -13.34 5.26
N MET A 125 -8.32 -13.07 3.96
CA MET A 125 -7.30 -13.65 3.08
C MET A 125 -5.89 -13.35 3.59
N MET A 126 -5.62 -12.10 3.94
CA MET A 126 -4.33 -11.68 4.49
C MET A 126 -4.01 -12.43 5.80
N TYR A 127 -4.98 -12.57 6.69
CA TYR A 127 -4.77 -13.28 7.95
C TYR A 127 -4.47 -14.76 7.75
N ASP A 128 -5.22 -15.42 6.87
CA ASP A 128 -5.04 -16.84 6.59
C ASP A 128 -3.64 -17.12 6.04
N GLU A 129 -3.19 -16.34 5.04
CA GLU A 129 -1.85 -16.46 4.44
C GLU A 129 -0.72 -16.21 5.46
N ILE A 130 -0.84 -15.15 6.26
CA ILE A 130 0.16 -14.83 7.30
C ILE A 130 0.21 -15.95 8.36
N LYS A 131 -0.94 -16.46 8.77
CA LYS A 131 -1.03 -17.55 9.74
C LYS A 131 -0.40 -18.85 9.23
N ASP A 132 -0.63 -19.19 7.96
CA ASP A 132 -0.08 -20.39 7.33
C ASP A 132 1.44 -20.31 7.16
N ASN A 133 2.01 -19.13 7.28
CA ASN A 133 3.45 -18.85 7.25
C ASN A 133 4.01 -18.43 8.62
N ASP A 134 3.59 -19.07 9.70
CA ASP A 134 4.06 -18.85 11.08
C ASP A 134 4.02 -17.37 11.53
N PHE A 135 3.01 -16.63 11.12
CA PHE A 135 2.83 -15.20 11.38
C PHE A 135 3.99 -14.31 10.88
N LYS A 136 4.51 -14.63 9.70
CA LYS A 136 5.52 -13.85 8.98
C LYS A 136 5.13 -13.63 7.53
N ILE A 137 5.79 -12.69 6.88
CA ILE A 137 5.76 -12.55 5.43
C ILE A 137 7.05 -13.15 4.86
N ASP A 138 6.94 -14.07 3.92
CA ASP A 138 8.11 -14.61 3.23
C ASP A 138 8.71 -13.57 2.28
N ILE A 139 9.73 -12.85 2.78
CA ILE A 139 10.42 -11.79 2.02
C ILE A 139 11.22 -12.31 0.82
N ASN A 140 11.41 -13.62 0.68
CA ASN A 140 12.12 -14.22 -0.44
C ASN A 140 11.21 -14.49 -1.65
N GLN A 141 9.90 -14.33 -1.50
CA GLN A 141 8.98 -14.46 -2.62
C GLN A 141 9.24 -13.37 -3.66
N LYS A 142 9.65 -13.78 -4.85
CA LYS A 142 9.99 -12.85 -5.96
C LYS A 142 8.83 -11.94 -6.35
N GLU A 143 7.61 -12.44 -6.18
CA GLU A 143 6.39 -11.69 -6.48
C GLU A 143 6.24 -10.44 -5.62
N PHE A 144 6.71 -10.47 -4.38
CA PHE A 144 6.61 -9.37 -3.43
C PHE A 144 7.67 -8.29 -3.65
N MET A 145 8.71 -8.56 -4.44
CA MET A 145 9.73 -7.59 -4.84
C MET A 145 10.38 -6.87 -3.65
N PHE A 146 10.61 -7.57 -2.54
CA PHE A 146 11.21 -6.99 -1.35
C PHE A 146 12.63 -6.47 -1.59
N GLN A 147 12.92 -5.36 -0.96
CA GLN A 147 14.24 -4.75 -0.85
C GLN A 147 14.41 -4.19 0.56
N ARG A 148 15.53 -4.49 1.19
CA ARG A 148 15.93 -3.85 2.45
C ARG A 148 16.33 -2.40 2.20
N LEU A 149 15.79 -1.49 2.99
CA LEU A 149 16.05 -0.05 2.93
C LEU A 149 16.59 0.42 4.28
N ASP A 150 17.91 0.60 4.34
CA ASP A 150 18.62 1.08 5.52
C ASP A 150 19.05 2.54 5.38
N LYS A 151 19.43 3.18 6.49
CA LYS A 151 19.99 4.53 6.53
C LYS A 151 21.24 4.63 5.62
N PRO A 152 21.42 5.71 4.83
CA PRO A 152 20.55 6.87 4.70
C PRO A 152 19.45 6.77 3.62
N ASN A 153 19.23 5.59 3.05
CA ASN A 153 18.44 5.40 1.83
C ASN A 153 17.01 4.83 2.11
N TYR A 154 16.40 5.13 3.24
CA TYR A 154 15.08 4.61 3.61
C TYR A 154 13.97 4.77 2.57
N HIS A 155 14.09 5.78 1.70
CA HIS A 155 13.12 6.11 0.66
C HIS A 155 13.52 5.64 -0.74
N LYS A 156 14.70 5.03 -0.91
CA LYS A 156 15.27 4.73 -2.23
C LYS A 156 14.99 3.28 -2.63
N LEU A 157 13.77 3.01 -3.07
CA LEU A 157 13.41 1.70 -3.63
C LEU A 157 13.90 1.57 -5.07
N ASN A 158 14.96 0.78 -5.30
CA ASN A 158 15.56 0.60 -6.62
C ASN A 158 14.62 -0.11 -7.60
N THR A 159 13.72 -0.96 -7.09
CA THR A 159 12.71 -1.69 -7.87
C THR A 159 11.47 -0.84 -8.18
N TRP A 160 11.43 0.46 -7.80
CA TRP A 160 10.23 1.29 -7.91
C TRP A 160 9.65 1.38 -9.32
N ASN A 161 10.50 1.52 -10.33
CA ASN A 161 10.02 1.59 -11.70
C ASN A 161 9.32 0.30 -12.17
N ASP A 162 9.82 -0.86 -11.74
CA ASP A 162 9.22 -2.14 -12.10
C ASP A 162 7.96 -2.40 -11.29
N LEU A 163 7.95 -1.98 -10.03
CA LEU A 163 6.78 -2.02 -9.18
C LEU A 163 5.66 -1.11 -9.71
N THR A 164 5.99 0.11 -10.15
CA THR A 164 5.04 1.01 -10.81
C THR A 164 4.38 0.35 -12.02
N LYS A 165 5.17 -0.27 -12.90
CA LYS A 165 4.63 -0.99 -14.07
C LYS A 165 3.69 -2.13 -13.68
N LYS A 166 3.97 -2.81 -12.56
CA LYS A 166 3.13 -3.87 -12.02
C LYS A 166 1.81 -3.30 -11.48
N ILE A 167 1.87 -2.27 -10.64
CA ILE A 167 0.71 -1.64 -10.00
C ILE A 167 -0.25 -1.03 -11.03
N VAL A 168 0.28 -0.37 -12.05
CA VAL A 168 -0.53 0.32 -13.07
C VAL A 168 -1.30 -0.64 -13.98
N LYS A 169 -0.90 -1.90 -14.05
CA LYS A 169 -1.58 -2.95 -14.83
C LYS A 169 -2.73 -3.64 -14.09
N ILE A 170 -2.87 -3.39 -12.81
CA ILE A 170 -3.91 -3.91 -11.94
C ILE A 170 -5.20 -3.09 -12.09
#